data_8dbf190ae83a90301a9fc6181db4cbe5
#
_entry.id   8dbf190ae83a90301a9fc6181db4cbe5
#
_cell.length_a   1.000
_cell.length_b   1.000
_cell.length_c   1.000
_cell.angle_alpha   90.00
_cell.angle_beta   90.00
_cell.angle_gamma   90.00
#
_symmetry.space_group_name_H-M   'P 1'
#
loop_
_entity.id
_entity.type
_entity.pdbx_description
1 polymer ?
#
loop_
_entity_poly.entity_id
_entity_poly.type
_entity_poly.pdbx_seq_one_letter_code
_entity_poly.pdbx_strand_id
1 'polypeptide(L)'
;MTEMHKPRIAVVGSNMVDLMTYVDRMPVKGETVEAPSFEMGHGGKGANQAVAAAKLGAEVVMVTAVGDDMFADATIRNLEALAIDTSHVRRVKGKPSGVAPIMVEPSGENSILIVKGANADLSPADIDRAADVLKTCDLILMQLEVPLETVYAAIAFGKRHGVRTVLNPAPATAALDVDRIRDVTFFIPNETELAILTGMPVDTESSVVTAARSLLDKGFGTVIVTLGSRGALLTTPTDARRIEPVPVKAVDTTGAGDAFVGSFARFFAGGVPLETALKQATLYAADSVTRRGTQKAYASADEFKRFCETLDRPTQ
;
A
#
# COMPACT_ATOMS: atom_id res chain seq x y z
N MET A 1 -18.34 -11.31 23.81
CA MET A 1 -17.58 -10.78 22.68
C MET A 1 -16.33 -10.17 23.28
N THR A 2 -15.18 -10.82 23.13
CA THR A 2 -13.89 -10.24 23.51
C THR A 2 -13.72 -8.96 22.69
N GLU A 3 -13.50 -7.82 23.35
CA GLU A 3 -13.10 -6.58 22.64
C GLU A 3 -11.89 -6.92 21.79
N MET A 4 -12.04 -6.81 20.47
CA MET A 4 -10.91 -7.00 19.57
C MET A 4 -9.91 -5.87 19.85
N HIS A 5 -8.65 -6.26 20.07
CA HIS A 5 -7.56 -5.31 20.21
C HIS A 5 -7.59 -4.30 19.06
N LYS A 6 -7.60 -3.00 19.38
CA LYS A 6 -7.49 -1.94 18.39
C LYS A 6 -6.01 -1.83 17.98
N PRO A 7 -5.63 -2.30 16.77
CA PRO A 7 -4.22 -2.36 16.41
C PRO A 7 -3.64 -0.97 16.18
N ARG A 8 -2.39 -0.80 16.58
CA ARG A 8 -1.61 0.39 16.32
C ARG A 8 -0.58 0.11 15.23
N ILE A 9 -0.67 0.83 14.11
CA ILE A 9 0.13 0.59 12.90
C ILE A 9 0.91 1.85 12.57
N ALA A 10 2.24 1.73 12.44
CA ALA A 10 3.05 2.78 11.85
C ALA A 10 3.16 2.54 10.34
N VAL A 11 2.98 3.59 9.54
CA VAL A 11 3.26 3.56 8.11
C VAL A 11 4.44 4.46 7.81
N VAL A 12 5.55 3.86 7.40
CA VAL A 12 6.76 4.56 6.94
C VAL A 12 6.72 4.56 5.42
N GLY A 13 6.27 5.67 4.83
CA GLY A 13 6.00 5.66 3.39
C GLY A 13 5.72 7.03 2.79
N SER A 14 5.32 6.99 1.54
CA SER A 14 5.03 8.15 0.71
C SER A 14 3.66 8.74 0.96
N ASN A 15 3.52 9.97 0.55
CA ASN A 15 2.25 10.64 0.30
C ASN A 15 2.37 11.43 -1.03
N MET A 16 1.30 11.53 -1.78
CA MET A 16 1.27 12.28 -3.03
C MET A 16 -0.05 12.99 -3.22
N VAL A 17 -0.03 14.02 -4.03
CA VAL A 17 -1.26 14.61 -4.57
C VAL A 17 -1.42 14.11 -6.00
N ASP A 18 -2.50 13.38 -6.25
CA ASP A 18 -2.85 12.91 -7.58
C ASP A 18 -3.50 14.05 -8.37
N LEU A 19 -2.90 14.39 -9.52
CA LEU A 19 -3.33 15.43 -10.42
C LEU A 19 -3.93 14.77 -11.67
N MET A 20 -5.21 14.38 -11.58
CA MET A 20 -5.90 13.62 -12.62
C MET A 20 -6.45 14.56 -13.69
N THR A 21 -5.95 14.44 -14.92
CA THR A 21 -6.43 15.17 -16.09
C THR A 21 -7.10 14.17 -17.02
N TYR A 22 -8.39 14.34 -17.24
CA TYR A 22 -9.12 13.54 -18.20
C TYR A 22 -8.91 14.13 -19.60
N VAL A 23 -8.47 13.32 -20.53
CA VAL A 23 -8.11 13.74 -21.90
C VAL A 23 -8.89 12.91 -22.92
N ASP A 24 -9.26 13.50 -24.06
CA ASP A 24 -9.86 12.75 -25.14
C ASP A 24 -8.83 11.87 -25.87
N ARG A 25 -7.58 12.29 -25.86
CA ARG A 25 -6.42 11.57 -26.36
C ARG A 25 -5.12 12.13 -25.75
N MET A 26 -4.09 11.35 -25.77
CA MET A 26 -2.75 11.83 -25.37
C MET A 26 -2.20 12.86 -26.36
N PRO A 27 -1.59 13.98 -25.89
CA PRO A 27 -0.92 14.93 -26.77
C PRO A 27 0.33 14.33 -27.38
N VAL A 28 0.63 14.66 -28.64
CA VAL A 28 1.90 14.32 -29.27
C VAL A 28 2.95 15.41 -28.99
N LYS A 29 4.22 15.10 -29.23
CA LYS A 29 5.33 16.04 -28.98
C LYS A 29 5.11 17.39 -29.68
N GLY A 30 5.11 18.46 -28.90
CA GLY A 30 4.93 19.84 -29.37
C GLY A 30 3.48 20.28 -29.51
N GLU A 31 2.53 19.43 -29.16
CA GLU A 31 1.10 19.74 -29.20
C GLU A 31 0.58 20.33 -27.90
N THR A 32 -0.36 21.24 -27.99
CA THR A 32 -1.19 21.71 -26.88
C THR A 32 -2.62 21.27 -27.14
N VAL A 33 -3.19 20.50 -26.19
CA VAL A 33 -4.58 20.05 -26.28
C VAL A 33 -5.38 20.57 -25.09
N GLU A 34 -6.65 20.86 -25.30
CA GLU A 34 -7.58 21.18 -24.23
C GLU A 34 -8.08 19.89 -23.61
N ALA A 35 -8.11 19.85 -22.26
CA ALA A 35 -8.60 18.71 -21.49
C ALA A 35 -10.01 19.00 -20.97
N PRO A 36 -10.98 18.07 -21.11
CA PRO A 36 -12.37 18.26 -20.68
C PRO A 36 -12.53 18.49 -19.18
N SER A 37 -11.69 17.87 -18.32
CA SER A 37 -11.82 18.01 -16.88
C SER A 37 -10.52 17.69 -16.13
N PHE A 38 -10.47 18.16 -14.88
CA PHE A 38 -9.36 17.95 -13.96
C PHE A 38 -9.89 17.67 -12.56
N GLU A 39 -9.26 16.74 -11.87
CA GLU A 39 -9.52 16.44 -10.45
C GLU A 39 -8.22 16.35 -9.67
N MET A 40 -8.27 16.73 -8.39
CA MET A 40 -7.20 16.48 -7.44
C MET A 40 -7.63 15.41 -6.44
N GLY A 41 -6.71 14.49 -6.14
CA GLY A 41 -6.89 13.46 -5.14
C GLY A 41 -5.71 13.37 -4.19
N HIS A 42 -5.89 12.60 -3.12
CA HIS A 42 -4.80 12.21 -2.25
C HIS A 42 -4.37 10.78 -2.61
N GLY A 43 -3.07 10.60 -2.79
CA GLY A 43 -2.44 9.36 -3.22
C GLY A 43 -1.11 9.12 -2.51
N GLY A 44 -0.29 8.31 -3.14
CA GLY A 44 0.95 7.75 -2.59
C GLY A 44 0.67 6.47 -1.82
N LYS A 45 1.46 5.42 -2.13
CA LYS A 45 1.21 4.06 -1.57
C LYS A 45 1.19 4.04 -0.06
N GLY A 46 2.10 4.78 0.60
CA GLY A 46 2.12 4.90 2.06
C GLY A 46 0.83 5.47 2.61
N ALA A 47 0.40 6.63 2.10
CA ALA A 47 -0.83 7.28 2.53
C ALA A 47 -2.07 6.42 2.20
N ASN A 48 -2.11 5.77 1.04
CA ASN A 48 -3.22 4.89 0.66
C ASN A 48 -3.36 3.71 1.64
N GLN A 49 -2.28 3.03 1.96
CA GLN A 49 -2.27 1.90 2.90
C GLN A 49 -2.61 2.35 4.33
N ALA A 50 -2.13 3.53 4.74
CA ALA A 50 -2.48 4.15 6.01
C ALA A 50 -3.99 4.43 6.11
N VAL A 51 -4.56 5.02 5.05
CA VAL A 51 -6.00 5.33 4.97
C VAL A 51 -6.85 4.06 4.98
N ALA A 52 -6.46 3.02 4.24
CA ALA A 52 -7.17 1.73 4.24
C ALA A 52 -7.21 1.11 5.66
N ALA A 53 -6.08 1.12 6.38
CA ALA A 53 -6.02 0.62 7.74
C ALA A 53 -6.84 1.48 8.72
N ALA A 54 -6.75 2.81 8.63
CA ALA A 54 -7.47 3.75 9.50
C ALA A 54 -8.99 3.66 9.32
N LYS A 55 -9.49 3.60 8.08
CA LYS A 55 -10.92 3.44 7.78
C LYS A 55 -11.50 2.14 8.33
N LEU A 56 -10.68 1.11 8.49
CA LEU A 56 -11.05 -0.15 9.15
C LEU A 56 -10.84 -0.13 10.68
N GLY A 57 -10.54 1.03 11.26
CA GLY A 57 -10.50 1.25 12.70
C GLY A 57 -9.15 0.98 13.37
N ALA A 58 -8.03 0.90 12.64
CA ALA A 58 -6.70 0.91 13.24
C ALA A 58 -6.34 2.30 13.79
N GLU A 59 -5.50 2.35 14.82
CA GLU A 59 -4.72 3.54 15.17
C GLU A 59 -3.51 3.60 14.24
N VAL A 60 -3.44 4.64 13.42
CA VAL A 60 -2.38 4.76 12.42
C VAL A 60 -1.50 5.96 12.73
N VAL A 61 -0.18 5.75 12.71
CA VAL A 61 0.84 6.80 12.79
C VAL A 61 1.53 6.89 11.43
N MET A 62 1.56 8.08 10.84
CA MET A 62 2.23 8.30 9.56
C MET A 62 3.63 8.88 9.74
N VAL A 63 4.66 8.16 9.32
CA VAL A 63 6.06 8.64 9.25
C VAL A 63 6.35 8.93 7.78
N THR A 64 6.32 10.21 7.41
CA THR A 64 6.46 10.65 6.02
C THR A 64 7.04 12.06 5.94
N ALA A 65 7.28 12.54 4.72
CA ALA A 65 7.72 13.91 4.49
C ALA A 65 6.80 14.60 3.47
N VAL A 66 6.47 15.86 3.76
CA VAL A 66 5.74 16.77 2.86
C VAL A 66 6.61 17.96 2.50
N GLY A 67 6.29 18.65 1.42
CA GLY A 67 7.02 19.82 0.98
C GLY A 67 6.73 21.06 1.80
N ASP A 68 7.13 22.21 1.23
CA ASP A 68 6.89 23.55 1.79
C ASP A 68 5.99 24.33 0.81
N ASP A 69 4.84 23.76 0.51
CA ASP A 69 3.89 24.24 -0.47
C ASP A 69 2.43 24.02 -0.03
N MET A 70 1.49 24.50 -0.85
CA MET A 70 0.06 24.37 -0.57
C MET A 70 -0.44 22.91 -0.49
N PHE A 71 0.23 21.98 -1.13
CA PHE A 71 -0.14 20.56 -1.11
C PHE A 71 0.19 19.91 0.23
N ALA A 72 1.23 20.38 0.91
CA ALA A 72 1.61 19.87 2.23
C ALA A 72 0.46 20.01 3.24
N ASP A 73 -0.16 21.20 3.32
CA ASP A 73 -1.29 21.44 4.23
C ASP A 73 -2.52 20.61 3.86
N ALA A 74 -2.79 20.43 2.58
CA ALA A 74 -3.90 19.62 2.12
C ALA A 74 -3.70 18.14 2.49
N THR A 75 -2.48 17.62 2.33
CA THR A 75 -2.12 16.24 2.70
C THR A 75 -2.26 16.02 4.21
N ILE A 76 -1.70 16.90 5.03
CA ILE A 76 -1.80 16.80 6.50
C ILE A 76 -3.26 16.82 6.94
N ARG A 77 -4.05 17.80 6.48
CA ARG A 77 -5.48 17.86 6.80
C ARG A 77 -6.27 16.62 6.39
N ASN A 78 -5.94 16.03 5.24
CA ASN A 78 -6.59 14.78 4.81
C ASN A 78 -6.30 13.62 5.77
N LEU A 79 -5.05 13.47 6.20
CA LEU A 79 -4.65 12.43 7.16
C LEU A 79 -5.32 12.65 8.52
N GLU A 80 -5.32 13.89 9.03
CA GLU A 80 -5.96 14.25 10.31
C GLU A 80 -7.48 14.05 10.29
N ALA A 81 -8.15 14.36 9.17
CA ALA A 81 -9.58 14.11 8.99
C ALA A 81 -9.94 12.62 9.06
N LEU A 82 -8.98 11.74 8.81
CA LEU A 82 -9.10 10.28 8.92
C LEU A 82 -8.55 9.76 10.26
N ALA A 83 -8.31 10.63 11.23
CA ALA A 83 -7.75 10.33 12.55
C ALA A 83 -6.38 9.60 12.50
N ILE A 84 -5.58 9.86 11.46
CA ILE A 84 -4.20 9.39 11.35
C ILE A 84 -3.29 10.37 12.10
N ASP A 85 -2.44 9.85 12.98
CA ASP A 85 -1.46 10.66 13.72
C ASP A 85 -0.39 11.20 12.77
N THR A 86 -0.33 12.54 12.67
CA THR A 86 0.58 13.29 11.79
C THR A 86 1.79 13.87 12.52
N SER A 87 1.99 13.54 13.81
CA SER A 87 3.10 14.07 14.63
C SER A 87 4.50 13.77 14.07
N HIS A 88 4.61 12.76 13.21
CA HIS A 88 5.83 12.37 12.52
C HIS A 88 5.82 12.68 11.01
N VAL A 89 4.93 13.58 10.57
CA VAL A 89 4.95 14.16 9.23
C VAL A 89 5.92 15.34 9.21
N ARG A 90 7.05 15.17 8.54
CA ARG A 90 8.09 16.22 8.48
C ARG A 90 7.90 17.13 7.28
N ARG A 91 7.88 18.46 7.50
CA ARG A 91 8.01 19.45 6.42
C ARG A 91 9.47 19.62 6.01
N VAL A 92 9.71 19.57 4.72
CA VAL A 92 11.03 19.78 4.11
C VAL A 92 11.07 21.17 3.47
N LYS A 93 11.73 22.09 4.14
CA LYS A 93 11.83 23.50 3.69
C LYS A 93 12.43 23.60 2.27
N GLY A 94 11.78 24.37 1.42
CA GLY A 94 12.22 24.64 0.05
C GLY A 94 12.10 23.45 -0.91
N LYS A 95 11.38 22.39 -0.53
CA LYS A 95 11.08 21.26 -1.41
C LYS A 95 9.59 21.22 -1.77
N PRO A 96 9.23 20.77 -2.98
CA PRO A 96 7.84 20.51 -3.31
C PRO A 96 7.35 19.23 -2.63
N SER A 97 6.07 19.13 -2.36
CA SER A 97 5.39 17.89 -2.00
C SER A 97 5.44 16.88 -3.16
N GLY A 98 5.23 15.61 -2.85
CA GLY A 98 5.07 14.58 -3.88
C GLY A 98 3.80 14.81 -4.70
N VAL A 99 3.91 14.70 -6.02
CA VAL A 99 2.75 14.78 -6.93
C VAL A 99 2.78 13.67 -7.96
N ALA A 100 1.61 13.22 -8.37
CA ALA A 100 1.42 12.29 -9.47
C ALA A 100 0.53 12.92 -10.54
N PRO A 101 1.08 13.56 -11.60
CA PRO A 101 0.35 13.88 -12.80
C PRO A 101 -0.17 12.60 -13.47
N ILE A 102 -1.48 12.50 -13.64
CA ILE A 102 -2.18 11.32 -14.18
C ILE A 102 -3.03 11.79 -15.35
N MET A 103 -2.78 11.25 -16.53
CA MET A 103 -3.64 11.46 -17.69
C MET A 103 -4.50 10.22 -17.87
N VAL A 104 -5.82 10.42 -17.98
CA VAL A 104 -6.82 9.35 -18.09
C VAL A 104 -7.56 9.49 -19.40
N GLU A 105 -7.50 8.47 -20.26
CA GLU A 105 -8.19 8.41 -21.54
C GLU A 105 -9.61 7.84 -21.40
N PRO A 106 -10.52 8.04 -22.39
CA PRO A 106 -11.90 7.54 -22.35
C PRO A 106 -12.00 6.02 -22.24
N SER A 107 -10.96 5.29 -22.67
CA SER A 107 -10.83 3.83 -22.49
C SER A 107 -10.69 3.39 -21.03
N GLY A 108 -10.32 4.34 -20.13
CA GLY A 108 -9.92 4.06 -18.78
C GLY A 108 -8.41 3.76 -18.63
N GLU A 109 -7.67 3.72 -19.74
CA GLU A 109 -6.21 3.64 -19.69
C GLU A 109 -5.64 4.93 -19.12
N ASN A 110 -4.53 4.82 -18.39
CA ASN A 110 -3.89 5.97 -17.77
C ASN A 110 -2.37 5.97 -17.99
N SER A 111 -1.80 7.17 -17.94
CA SER A 111 -0.36 7.40 -17.92
C SER A 111 -0.02 8.23 -16.70
N ILE A 112 0.90 7.72 -15.88
CA ILE A 112 1.25 8.28 -14.58
C ILE A 112 2.71 8.70 -14.56
N LEU A 113 2.96 9.94 -14.16
CA LEU A 113 4.28 10.43 -13.81
C LEU A 113 4.38 10.54 -12.29
N ILE A 114 5.50 10.13 -11.71
CA ILE A 114 5.74 10.27 -10.28
C ILE A 114 6.84 11.30 -10.04
N VAL A 115 6.50 12.36 -9.32
CA VAL A 115 7.47 13.33 -8.79
C VAL A 115 7.53 13.14 -7.28
N LYS A 116 8.58 12.49 -6.79
CA LYS A 116 8.69 12.12 -5.36
C LYS A 116 8.68 13.34 -4.42
N GLY A 117 9.22 14.48 -4.87
CA GLY A 117 9.31 15.68 -4.02
C GLY A 117 9.95 15.37 -2.66
N ALA A 118 9.37 15.88 -1.60
CA ALA A 118 9.85 15.68 -0.23
C ALA A 118 9.87 14.21 0.23
N ASN A 119 9.13 13.31 -0.41
CA ASN A 119 9.23 11.87 -0.11
C ASN A 119 10.66 11.34 -0.31
N ALA A 120 11.42 11.93 -1.24
CA ALA A 120 12.82 11.58 -1.49
C ALA A 120 13.78 12.01 -0.36
N ASP A 121 13.34 12.87 0.52
CA ASP A 121 14.12 13.36 1.67
C ASP A 121 13.80 12.60 2.98
N LEU A 122 12.86 11.65 2.98
CA LEU A 122 12.62 10.79 4.14
C LEU A 122 13.87 9.94 4.41
N SER A 123 14.33 9.89 5.64
CA SER A 123 15.67 9.36 5.97
C SER A 123 15.65 8.45 7.19
N PRO A 124 16.71 7.66 7.44
CA PRO A 124 16.85 6.88 8.68
C PRO A 124 16.71 7.71 9.96
N ALA A 125 17.11 8.98 9.94
CA ALA A 125 16.92 9.88 11.09
C ALA A 125 15.44 10.16 11.39
N ASP A 126 14.52 10.00 10.42
CA ASP A 126 13.08 10.09 10.66
C ASP A 126 12.58 8.87 11.45
N ILE A 127 13.17 7.69 11.21
CA ILE A 127 12.91 6.47 12.00
C ILE A 127 13.38 6.66 13.44
N ASP A 128 14.58 7.22 13.62
CA ASP A 128 15.12 7.48 14.96
C ASP A 128 14.25 8.50 15.73
N ARG A 129 13.74 9.56 15.06
CA ARG A 129 12.81 10.52 15.66
C ARG A 129 11.47 9.91 16.04
N ALA A 130 11.02 8.91 15.31
CA ALA A 130 9.78 8.20 15.58
C ALA A 130 9.95 6.99 16.51
N ALA A 131 11.18 6.72 17.02
CA ALA A 131 11.52 5.48 17.71
C ALA A 131 10.58 5.15 18.87
N ASP A 132 10.18 6.13 19.67
CA ASP A 132 9.36 5.87 20.87
C ASP A 132 7.93 5.46 20.47
N VAL A 133 7.36 6.04 19.43
CA VAL A 133 6.04 5.65 18.94
C VAL A 133 6.13 4.31 18.18
N LEU A 134 7.16 4.09 17.38
CA LEU A 134 7.34 2.84 16.62
C LEU A 134 7.44 1.61 17.52
N LYS A 135 8.07 1.71 18.70
CA LYS A 135 8.14 0.63 19.69
C LYS A 135 6.78 0.22 20.26
N THR A 136 5.80 1.10 20.19
CA THR A 136 4.43 0.83 20.71
C THR A 136 3.49 0.32 19.64
N CYS A 137 3.94 0.21 18.39
CA CYS A 137 3.12 -0.27 17.30
C CYS A 137 3.16 -1.81 17.21
N ASP A 138 2.03 -2.40 16.83
CA ASP A 138 1.92 -3.83 16.56
C ASP A 138 2.59 -4.23 15.25
N LEU A 139 2.72 -3.23 14.32
CA LEU A 139 3.24 -3.45 12.98
C LEU A 139 3.76 -2.17 12.35
N ILE A 140 4.86 -2.28 11.57
CA ILE A 140 5.39 -1.22 10.71
C ILE A 140 5.18 -1.64 9.26
N LEU A 141 4.52 -0.77 8.49
CA LEU A 141 4.17 -0.98 7.09
C LEU A 141 4.98 -0.05 6.18
N MET A 142 5.58 -0.60 5.11
CA MET A 142 6.50 0.13 4.22
C MET A 142 6.25 -0.19 2.75
N GLN A 143 6.66 0.76 1.86
CA GLN A 143 6.65 0.65 0.40
C GLN A 143 7.96 1.26 -0.17
N LEU A 144 8.12 1.30 -1.50
CA LEU A 144 9.38 1.75 -2.14
C LEU A 144 9.31 3.12 -2.83
N GLU A 145 8.32 3.94 -2.51
CA GLU A 145 8.25 5.32 -3.02
C GLU A 145 9.09 6.33 -2.22
N VAL A 146 9.75 5.86 -1.16
CA VAL A 146 10.71 6.58 -0.33
C VAL A 146 12.13 6.03 -0.52
N PRO A 147 13.19 6.66 0.01
CA PRO A 147 14.55 6.14 -0.11
C PRO A 147 14.71 4.74 0.51
N LEU A 148 15.41 3.85 -0.18
CA LEU A 148 15.65 2.47 0.26
C LEU A 148 16.33 2.40 1.63
N GLU A 149 17.27 3.31 1.92
CA GLU A 149 17.95 3.38 3.22
C GLU A 149 16.98 3.59 4.39
N THR A 150 15.89 4.34 4.17
CA THR A 150 14.84 4.53 5.17
C THR A 150 14.04 3.25 5.39
N VAL A 151 13.72 2.54 4.30
CA VAL A 151 13.03 1.24 4.37
C VAL A 151 13.90 0.22 5.11
N TYR A 152 15.18 0.13 4.78
CA TYR A 152 16.13 -0.75 5.49
C TYR A 152 16.25 -0.42 6.97
N ALA A 153 16.31 0.88 7.31
CA ALA A 153 16.34 1.33 8.70
C ALA A 153 15.07 0.92 9.48
N ALA A 154 13.91 1.05 8.86
CA ALA A 154 12.63 0.66 9.47
C ALA A 154 12.53 -0.87 9.69
N ILE A 155 12.99 -1.69 8.73
CA ILE A 155 13.04 -3.15 8.89
C ILE A 155 14.01 -3.54 10.03
N ALA A 156 15.22 -2.95 10.03
CA ALA A 156 16.21 -3.20 11.09
C ALA A 156 15.70 -2.74 12.46
N PHE A 157 14.94 -1.64 12.52
CA PHE A 157 14.26 -1.17 13.73
C PHE A 157 13.26 -2.21 14.23
N GLY A 158 12.36 -2.67 13.34
CA GLY A 158 11.36 -3.69 13.67
C GLY A 158 12.01 -4.96 14.24
N LYS A 159 13.05 -5.49 13.56
CA LYS A 159 13.82 -6.65 14.05
C LYS A 159 14.41 -6.42 15.43
N ARG A 160 15.06 -5.26 15.65
CA ARG A 160 15.73 -4.93 16.91
C ARG A 160 14.78 -4.83 18.08
N HIS A 161 13.57 -4.31 17.85
CA HIS A 161 12.60 -4.03 18.90
C HIS A 161 11.44 -5.04 18.97
N GLY A 162 11.45 -6.08 18.13
CA GLY A 162 10.41 -7.11 18.12
C GLY A 162 9.08 -6.62 17.52
N VAL A 163 9.08 -5.52 16.75
CA VAL A 163 7.91 -5.02 16.05
C VAL A 163 7.81 -5.68 14.67
N ARG A 164 6.67 -6.28 14.37
CA ARG A 164 6.43 -6.93 13.08
C ARG A 164 6.47 -5.93 11.92
N THR A 165 6.96 -6.36 10.76
CA THR A 165 7.14 -5.50 9.60
C THR A 165 6.46 -6.08 8.37
N VAL A 166 5.85 -5.22 7.57
CA VAL A 166 5.30 -5.55 6.24
C VAL A 166 6.00 -4.67 5.22
N LEU A 167 6.52 -5.27 4.16
CA LEU A 167 7.03 -4.56 2.99
C LEU A 167 6.22 -4.94 1.76
N ASN A 168 5.53 -3.95 1.18
CA ASN A 168 5.03 -4.02 -0.18
C ASN A 168 6.09 -3.40 -1.11
N PRO A 169 6.81 -4.20 -1.93
CA PRO A 169 7.95 -3.72 -2.72
C PRO A 169 7.51 -2.96 -3.97
N ALA A 170 6.58 -2.05 -3.82
CA ALA A 170 5.96 -1.26 -4.89
C ALA A 170 6.39 0.22 -4.84
N PRO A 171 6.80 0.81 -5.98
CA PRO A 171 7.14 0.13 -7.24
C PRO A 171 8.46 -0.64 -7.13
N ALA A 172 8.51 -1.83 -7.73
CA ALA A 172 9.73 -2.64 -7.69
C ALA A 172 10.91 -1.94 -8.37
N THR A 173 12.09 -2.12 -7.81
CA THR A 173 13.34 -1.61 -8.35
C THR A 173 14.45 -2.65 -8.24
N ALA A 174 15.26 -2.78 -9.28
CA ALA A 174 16.45 -3.63 -9.28
C ALA A 174 17.54 -3.18 -8.27
N ALA A 175 17.43 -1.94 -7.76
CA ALA A 175 18.34 -1.41 -6.75
C ALA A 175 18.01 -1.92 -5.32
N LEU A 176 16.89 -2.63 -5.12
CA LEU A 176 16.52 -3.18 -3.82
C LEU A 176 17.47 -4.30 -3.43
N ASP A 177 18.19 -4.10 -2.33
CA ASP A 177 19.06 -5.13 -1.76
C ASP A 177 18.23 -6.15 -0.98
N VAL A 178 18.03 -7.32 -1.58
CA VAL A 178 17.21 -8.40 -1.05
C VAL A 178 17.77 -8.91 0.30
N ASP A 179 19.08 -8.91 0.50
CA ASP A 179 19.71 -9.37 1.74
C ASP A 179 19.41 -8.44 2.92
N ARG A 180 19.20 -7.16 2.65
CA ARG A 180 18.86 -6.16 3.67
C ARG A 180 17.39 -6.16 4.09
N ILE A 181 16.52 -6.81 3.32
CA ILE A 181 15.08 -6.85 3.61
C ILE A 181 14.58 -8.23 4.06
N ARG A 182 15.42 -9.26 4.06
CA ARG A 182 15.01 -10.65 4.40
C ARG A 182 14.40 -10.81 5.80
N ASP A 183 14.72 -9.88 6.71
CA ASP A 183 14.19 -9.86 8.08
C ASP A 183 12.75 -9.28 8.18
N VAL A 184 12.15 -8.91 7.06
CA VAL A 184 10.74 -8.47 7.05
C VAL A 184 9.83 -9.63 7.43
N THR A 185 8.80 -9.35 8.25
CA THR A 185 7.86 -10.40 8.69
C THR A 185 6.99 -10.88 7.53
N PHE A 186 6.46 -9.93 6.73
CA PHE A 186 5.66 -10.22 5.55
C PHE A 186 6.17 -9.42 4.35
N PHE A 187 6.46 -10.12 3.29
CA PHE A 187 6.84 -9.54 2.00
C PHE A 187 5.68 -9.70 1.02
N ILE A 188 5.12 -8.58 0.52
CA ILE A 188 3.87 -8.59 -0.25
C ILE A 188 4.07 -7.94 -1.62
N PRO A 189 4.70 -8.63 -2.58
CA PRO A 189 4.77 -8.21 -3.98
C PRO A 189 3.49 -8.57 -4.75
N ASN A 190 3.26 -7.91 -5.89
CA ASN A 190 2.46 -8.45 -6.97
C ASN A 190 3.32 -9.33 -7.91
N GLU A 191 2.71 -9.92 -8.94
CA GLU A 191 3.41 -10.80 -9.90
C GLU A 191 4.53 -10.07 -10.63
N THR A 192 4.28 -8.85 -11.11
CA THR A 192 5.28 -8.05 -11.82
C THR A 192 6.46 -7.70 -10.90
N GLU A 193 6.18 -7.31 -9.68
CA GLU A 193 7.19 -7.00 -8.67
C GLU A 193 8.02 -8.25 -8.31
N LEU A 194 7.35 -9.39 -8.14
CA LEU A 194 8.01 -10.66 -7.90
C LEU A 194 8.94 -11.04 -9.04
N ALA A 195 8.49 -10.91 -10.30
CA ALA A 195 9.32 -11.18 -11.48
C ALA A 195 10.56 -10.28 -11.54
N ILE A 196 10.40 -8.97 -11.30
CA ILE A 196 11.51 -8.01 -11.29
C ILE A 196 12.54 -8.36 -10.21
N LEU A 197 12.09 -8.73 -9.00
CA LEU A 197 12.96 -8.96 -7.85
C LEU A 197 13.65 -10.34 -7.86
N THR A 198 13.04 -11.32 -8.51
CA THR A 198 13.60 -12.68 -8.59
C THR A 198 14.30 -12.97 -9.92
N GLY A 199 13.98 -12.21 -10.96
CA GLY A 199 14.40 -12.51 -12.34
C GLY A 199 13.72 -13.76 -12.91
N MET A 200 12.65 -14.27 -12.27
CA MET A 200 11.98 -15.53 -12.63
C MET A 200 10.64 -15.26 -13.32
N PRO A 201 10.16 -16.19 -14.19
CA PRO A 201 8.83 -16.09 -14.78
C PRO A 201 7.73 -16.24 -13.72
N VAL A 202 6.58 -15.60 -13.98
CA VAL A 202 5.39 -15.59 -13.10
C VAL A 202 4.07 -15.77 -13.88
N ASP A 203 4.15 -16.35 -15.04
CA ASP A 203 3.05 -16.52 -16.01
C ASP A 203 2.07 -17.63 -15.64
N THR A 204 2.46 -18.53 -14.75
CA THR A 204 1.62 -19.62 -14.22
C THR A 204 1.66 -19.61 -12.69
N GLU A 205 0.64 -20.20 -12.05
CA GLU A 205 0.63 -20.32 -10.58
C GLU A 205 1.85 -21.12 -10.07
N SER A 206 2.27 -22.15 -10.79
CA SER A 206 3.46 -22.93 -10.44
C SER A 206 4.75 -22.09 -10.53
N SER A 207 4.89 -21.22 -11.54
CA SER A 207 6.05 -20.33 -11.66
C SER A 207 6.04 -19.27 -10.57
N VAL A 208 4.87 -18.73 -10.20
CA VAL A 208 4.72 -17.79 -9.05
C VAL A 208 5.14 -18.46 -7.74
N VAL A 209 4.69 -19.71 -7.48
CA VAL A 209 5.11 -20.49 -6.30
C VAL A 209 6.63 -20.68 -6.29
N THR A 210 7.21 -21.03 -7.44
CA THR A 210 8.66 -21.24 -7.56
C THR A 210 9.44 -19.94 -7.29
N ALA A 211 9.00 -18.82 -7.87
CA ALA A 211 9.60 -17.51 -7.64
C ALA A 211 9.47 -17.06 -6.16
N ALA A 212 8.30 -17.27 -5.54
CA ALA A 212 8.09 -16.95 -4.13
C ALA A 212 8.99 -17.82 -3.22
N ARG A 213 9.14 -19.10 -3.50
CA ARG A 213 10.02 -20.01 -2.75
C ARG A 213 11.48 -19.59 -2.85
N SER A 214 11.95 -19.09 -3.99
CA SER A 214 13.32 -18.60 -4.13
C SER A 214 13.67 -17.46 -3.16
N LEU A 215 12.67 -16.69 -2.73
CA LEU A 215 12.82 -15.67 -1.68
C LEU A 215 12.87 -16.30 -0.28
N LEU A 216 12.07 -17.35 -0.03
CA LEU A 216 12.14 -18.09 1.24
C LEU A 216 13.53 -18.74 1.42
N ASP A 217 14.11 -19.28 0.32
CA ASP A 217 15.48 -19.83 0.32
C ASP A 217 16.55 -18.77 0.65
N LYS A 218 16.24 -17.48 0.41
CA LYS A 218 17.08 -16.35 0.82
C LYS A 218 16.83 -15.87 2.25
N GLY A 219 15.92 -16.53 2.99
CA GLY A 219 15.67 -16.29 4.41
C GLY A 219 14.41 -15.46 4.70
N PHE A 220 13.55 -15.18 3.73
CA PHE A 220 12.25 -14.56 4.02
C PHE A 220 11.36 -15.54 4.80
N GLY A 221 10.62 -15.02 5.80
CA GLY A 221 9.72 -15.87 6.60
C GLY A 221 8.40 -16.17 5.92
N THR A 222 7.81 -15.18 5.26
CA THR A 222 6.49 -15.28 4.61
C THR A 222 6.43 -14.35 3.40
N VAL A 223 6.05 -14.92 2.25
CA VAL A 223 5.83 -14.20 0.99
C VAL A 223 4.36 -14.32 0.61
N ILE A 224 3.69 -13.19 0.38
CA ILE A 224 2.30 -13.10 -0.03
C ILE A 224 2.27 -12.42 -1.40
N VAL A 225 1.92 -13.14 -2.46
CA VAL A 225 1.88 -12.58 -3.81
C VAL A 225 0.45 -12.22 -4.17
N THR A 226 0.19 -10.95 -4.46
CA THR A 226 -1.13 -10.54 -4.97
C THR A 226 -1.24 -10.87 -6.46
N LEU A 227 -2.36 -11.49 -6.86
CA LEU A 227 -2.60 -12.04 -8.20
C LEU A 227 -3.73 -11.29 -8.94
N GLY A 228 -4.03 -10.05 -8.54
CA GLY A 228 -5.13 -9.27 -9.09
C GLY A 228 -6.48 -9.97 -8.93
N SER A 229 -7.22 -10.13 -10.04
CA SER A 229 -8.54 -10.79 -10.04
C SER A 229 -8.48 -12.29 -9.70
N ARG A 230 -7.28 -12.86 -9.56
CA ARG A 230 -7.07 -14.26 -9.17
C ARG A 230 -6.82 -14.43 -7.68
N GLY A 231 -6.94 -13.38 -6.86
CA GLY A 231 -6.76 -13.44 -5.40
C GLY A 231 -5.31 -13.25 -4.95
N ALA A 232 -4.82 -14.09 -4.04
CA ALA A 232 -3.45 -14.03 -3.54
C ALA A 232 -2.86 -15.42 -3.30
N LEU A 233 -1.54 -15.52 -3.24
CA LEU A 233 -0.79 -16.72 -2.89
C LEU A 233 -0.01 -16.48 -1.61
N LEU A 234 -0.31 -17.23 -0.57
CA LEU A 234 0.49 -17.27 0.67
C LEU A 234 1.55 -18.37 0.51
N THR A 235 2.83 -18.02 0.69
CA THR A 235 3.95 -18.97 0.66
C THR A 235 4.77 -18.85 1.93
N THR A 236 4.93 -19.96 2.62
CA THR A 236 5.75 -20.13 3.82
C THR A 236 6.79 -21.23 3.60
N PRO A 237 7.77 -21.44 4.46
CA PRO A 237 8.75 -22.51 4.32
C PRO A 237 8.13 -23.93 4.20
N THR A 238 6.96 -24.13 4.78
CA THR A 238 6.31 -25.45 4.86
C THR A 238 5.12 -25.61 3.93
N ASP A 239 4.57 -24.50 3.37
CA ASP A 239 3.30 -24.56 2.66
C ASP A 239 3.18 -23.44 1.60
N ALA A 240 2.32 -23.68 0.59
CA ALA A 240 1.88 -22.68 -0.37
C ALA A 240 0.37 -22.82 -0.54
N ARG A 241 -0.37 -21.74 -0.23
CA ARG A 241 -1.83 -21.72 -0.25
C ARG A 241 -2.36 -20.58 -1.07
N ARG A 242 -3.32 -20.87 -1.90
CA ARG A 242 -4.10 -19.86 -2.59
C ARG A 242 -5.17 -19.28 -1.69
N ILE A 243 -5.31 -17.97 -1.73
CA ILE A 243 -6.44 -17.23 -1.17
C ILE A 243 -7.35 -16.88 -2.33
N GLU A 244 -8.53 -17.45 -2.33
CA GLU A 244 -9.47 -17.33 -3.43
C GLU A 244 -9.92 -15.87 -3.64
N PRO A 245 -10.12 -15.45 -4.90
CA PRO A 245 -10.63 -14.12 -5.22
C PRO A 245 -12.11 -13.99 -4.85
N VAL A 246 -12.54 -12.75 -4.72
CA VAL A 246 -13.97 -12.41 -4.60
C VAL A 246 -14.44 -11.83 -5.94
N PRO A 247 -15.37 -12.51 -6.63
CA PRO A 247 -15.87 -12.03 -7.91
C PRO A 247 -16.69 -10.76 -7.74
N VAL A 248 -16.24 -9.67 -8.36
CA VAL A 248 -16.95 -8.39 -8.40
C VAL A 248 -16.84 -7.77 -9.78
N LYS A 249 -17.78 -6.87 -10.12
CA LYS A 249 -17.66 -6.05 -11.32
C LYS A 249 -16.75 -4.85 -10.99
N ALA A 250 -15.52 -4.89 -11.48
CA ALA A 250 -14.57 -3.79 -11.29
C ALA A 250 -15.02 -2.55 -12.09
N VAL A 251 -14.90 -1.40 -11.43
CA VAL A 251 -15.11 -0.05 -12.00
C VAL A 251 -13.77 0.66 -12.17
N ASP A 252 -12.90 0.54 -11.16
CA ASP A 252 -11.55 1.14 -11.14
C ASP A 252 -10.65 0.30 -10.24
N THR A 253 -9.52 -0.17 -10.76
CA THR A 253 -8.59 -1.03 -10.02
C THR A 253 -7.46 -0.25 -9.34
N THR A 254 -7.45 1.08 -9.46
CA THR A 254 -6.43 1.95 -8.87
C THR A 254 -6.45 1.83 -7.35
N GLY A 255 -5.28 1.56 -6.76
CA GLY A 255 -5.13 1.43 -5.31
C GLY A 255 -5.64 0.13 -4.69
N ALA A 256 -6.09 -0.86 -5.49
CA ALA A 256 -6.56 -2.15 -4.97
C ALA A 256 -5.46 -2.90 -4.20
N GLY A 257 -4.22 -2.83 -4.67
CA GLY A 257 -3.07 -3.39 -3.96
C GLY A 257 -2.83 -2.70 -2.61
N ASP A 258 -2.96 -1.38 -2.55
CA ASP A 258 -2.84 -0.61 -1.30
C ASP A 258 -3.99 -0.93 -0.33
N ALA A 259 -5.23 -1.08 -0.86
CA ALA A 259 -6.37 -1.55 -0.09
C ALA A 259 -6.12 -2.93 0.53
N PHE A 260 -5.58 -3.86 -0.26
CA PHE A 260 -5.20 -5.20 0.23
C PHE A 260 -4.18 -5.12 1.35
N VAL A 261 -3.06 -4.41 1.13
CA VAL A 261 -1.94 -4.37 2.09
C VAL A 261 -2.33 -3.63 3.38
N GLY A 262 -3.01 -2.48 3.27
CA GLY A 262 -3.47 -1.72 4.43
C GLY A 262 -4.49 -2.48 5.28
N SER A 263 -5.46 -3.13 4.64
CA SER A 263 -6.47 -3.95 5.34
C SER A 263 -5.87 -5.22 5.93
N PHE A 264 -4.95 -5.91 5.21
CA PHE A 264 -4.19 -7.02 5.77
C PHE A 264 -3.47 -6.62 7.06
N ALA A 265 -2.73 -5.50 7.03
CA ALA A 265 -2.02 -4.99 8.19
C ALA A 265 -2.97 -4.77 9.38
N ARG A 266 -4.14 -4.15 9.13
CA ARG A 266 -5.16 -3.93 10.17
C ARG A 266 -5.69 -5.23 10.76
N PHE A 267 -6.10 -6.20 9.91
CA PHE A 267 -6.70 -7.43 10.41
C PHE A 267 -5.67 -8.29 11.16
N PHE A 268 -4.48 -8.45 10.57
CA PHE A 268 -3.43 -9.24 11.18
C PHE A 268 -2.92 -8.63 12.51
N ALA A 269 -2.65 -7.33 12.54
CA ALA A 269 -2.24 -6.64 13.77
C ALA A 269 -3.35 -6.66 14.85
N GLY A 270 -4.63 -6.71 14.45
CA GLY A 270 -5.78 -6.89 15.34
C GLY A 270 -5.97 -8.31 15.88
N GLY A 271 -5.02 -9.23 15.62
CA GLY A 271 -5.05 -10.59 16.15
C GLY A 271 -5.86 -11.60 15.32
N VAL A 272 -6.30 -11.22 14.11
CA VAL A 272 -6.96 -12.16 13.20
C VAL A 272 -5.93 -13.15 12.66
N PRO A 273 -6.23 -14.46 12.63
CA PRO A 273 -5.32 -15.48 12.07
C PRO A 273 -4.91 -15.14 10.64
N LEU A 274 -3.65 -15.44 10.26
CA LEU A 274 -3.02 -15.03 9.01
C LEU A 274 -3.89 -15.29 7.77
N GLU A 275 -4.38 -16.52 7.61
CA GLU A 275 -5.20 -16.90 6.45
C GLU A 275 -6.54 -16.14 6.42
N THR A 276 -7.15 -15.95 7.57
CA THR A 276 -8.40 -15.18 7.70
C THR A 276 -8.15 -13.69 7.40
N ALA A 277 -7.03 -13.13 7.87
CA ALA A 277 -6.64 -11.75 7.57
C ALA A 277 -6.43 -11.53 6.06
N LEU A 278 -5.83 -12.51 5.36
CA LEU A 278 -5.67 -12.48 3.90
C LEU A 278 -7.01 -12.57 3.16
N LYS A 279 -7.93 -13.42 3.61
CA LYS A 279 -9.30 -13.50 3.06
C LYS A 279 -10.03 -12.16 3.22
N GLN A 280 -9.95 -11.54 4.41
CA GLN A 280 -10.54 -10.23 4.65
C GLN A 280 -9.88 -9.14 3.79
N ALA A 281 -8.57 -9.20 3.59
CA ALA A 281 -7.85 -8.27 2.73
C ALA A 281 -8.26 -8.41 1.24
N THR A 282 -8.45 -9.64 0.77
CA THR A 282 -8.97 -9.92 -0.58
C THR A 282 -10.39 -9.36 -0.76
N LEU A 283 -11.25 -9.54 0.25
CA LEU A 283 -12.60 -8.96 0.28
C LEU A 283 -12.58 -7.43 0.23
N TYR A 284 -11.72 -6.80 1.02
CA TYR A 284 -11.60 -5.33 1.07
C TYR A 284 -11.06 -4.75 -0.24
N ALA A 285 -10.07 -5.40 -0.84
CA ALA A 285 -9.56 -5.03 -2.16
C ALA A 285 -10.65 -5.20 -3.24
N ALA A 286 -11.45 -6.27 -3.19
CA ALA A 286 -12.58 -6.48 -4.09
C ALA A 286 -13.66 -5.40 -3.93
N ASP A 287 -13.98 -5.00 -2.69
CA ASP A 287 -14.90 -3.90 -2.43
C ASP A 287 -14.36 -2.57 -3.00
N SER A 288 -13.07 -2.28 -2.81
CA SER A 288 -12.47 -1.03 -3.28
C SER A 288 -12.58 -0.83 -4.79
N VAL A 289 -12.44 -1.88 -5.59
CA VAL A 289 -12.50 -1.78 -7.07
C VAL A 289 -13.90 -1.58 -7.63
N THR A 290 -14.94 -1.64 -6.81
CA THR A 290 -16.33 -1.36 -7.22
C THR A 290 -16.63 0.14 -7.32
N ARG A 291 -15.71 1.01 -6.89
CA ARG A 291 -15.83 2.46 -6.87
C ARG A 291 -14.62 3.13 -7.55
N ARG A 292 -14.79 4.36 -8.00
CA ARG A 292 -13.71 5.14 -8.62
C ARG A 292 -12.78 5.79 -7.58
N GLY A 293 -11.52 5.88 -7.92
CA GLY A 293 -10.45 6.53 -7.16
C GLY A 293 -9.77 5.60 -6.16
N THR A 294 -8.79 6.12 -5.44
CA THR A 294 -7.99 5.42 -4.43
C THR A 294 -8.61 5.56 -3.04
N GLN A 295 -8.16 6.52 -2.26
CA GLN A 295 -8.61 6.71 -0.87
C GLN A 295 -10.12 6.97 -0.74
N LYS A 296 -10.75 7.57 -1.76
CA LYS A 296 -12.21 7.76 -1.81
C LYS A 296 -12.97 6.44 -1.96
N ALA A 297 -12.39 5.47 -2.64
CA ALA A 297 -12.99 4.15 -2.88
C ALA A 297 -12.89 3.21 -1.66
N TYR A 298 -12.03 3.50 -0.70
CA TYR A 298 -11.87 2.64 0.47
C TYR A 298 -13.07 2.79 1.42
N ALA A 299 -13.67 1.66 1.77
CA ALA A 299 -14.80 1.61 2.68
C ALA A 299 -14.39 1.87 4.14
N SER A 300 -15.28 2.49 4.90
CA SER A 300 -15.23 2.45 6.36
C SER A 300 -15.55 1.03 6.87
N ALA A 301 -15.28 0.77 8.16
CA ALA A 301 -15.57 -0.53 8.77
C ALA A 301 -17.06 -0.93 8.62
N ASP A 302 -17.97 0.03 8.78
CA ASP A 302 -19.41 -0.22 8.64
C ASP A 302 -19.83 -0.47 7.19
N GLU A 303 -19.24 0.26 6.23
CA GLU A 303 -19.49 0.04 4.80
C GLU A 303 -18.97 -1.33 4.36
N PHE A 304 -17.76 -1.68 4.80
CA PHE A 304 -17.16 -2.97 4.50
C PHE A 304 -17.96 -4.13 5.10
N LYS A 305 -18.47 -3.98 6.33
CA LYS A 305 -19.36 -4.96 6.93
C LYS A 305 -20.62 -5.18 6.08
N ARG A 306 -21.24 -4.09 5.62
CA ARG A 306 -22.43 -4.19 4.73
C ARG A 306 -22.07 -4.88 3.40
N PHE A 307 -20.91 -4.59 2.81
CA PHE A 307 -20.46 -5.28 1.61
C PHE A 307 -20.33 -6.80 1.84
N CYS A 308 -19.72 -7.24 2.92
CA CYS A 308 -19.60 -8.66 3.27
C CYS A 308 -21.01 -9.32 3.40
N GLU A 309 -21.96 -8.64 4.05
CA GLU A 309 -23.33 -9.13 4.20
C GLU A 309 -24.07 -9.30 2.86
N THR A 310 -23.70 -8.55 1.82
CA THR A 310 -24.28 -8.71 0.47
C THR A 310 -23.81 -9.98 -0.22
N LEU A 311 -22.58 -10.42 0.07
CA LEU A 311 -22.00 -11.63 -0.53
C LEU A 311 -22.55 -12.91 0.13
N ASP A 312 -22.95 -12.85 1.40
CA ASP A 312 -23.52 -13.99 2.12
C ASP A 312 -24.99 -14.24 1.78
N ARG A 313 -25.64 -13.33 1.02
CA ARG A 313 -27.04 -13.53 0.60
C ARG A 313 -27.08 -14.48 -0.60
N PRO A 314 -27.80 -15.62 -0.52
CA PRO A 314 -27.97 -16.48 -1.67
C PRO A 314 -28.64 -15.67 -2.80
N THR A 315 -28.04 -15.73 -3.99
CA THR A 315 -28.65 -15.21 -5.23
C THR A 315 -30.04 -15.86 -5.40
N GLN A 316 -31.09 -15.04 -5.29
CA GLN A 316 -32.47 -15.47 -5.57
C GLN A 316 -32.66 -15.72 -7.06
#